data_77a8e34bf8be6322717d19fa74996d3e
#
_entry.id   77a8e34bf8be6322717d19fa74996d3e
#
_cell.length_a   1.000
_cell.length_b   1.000
_cell.length_c   1.000
_cell.angle_alpha   90.00
_cell.angle_beta   90.00
_cell.angle_gamma   90.00
#
_symmetry.space_group_name_H-M   'P 1'
#
loop_
_entity.id
_entity.type
_entity.pdbx_description
1 polymer ?
#
loop_
_entity_poly.entity_id
_entity_poly.type
_entity_poly.pdbx_seq_one_letter_code
_entity_poly.pdbx_strand_id
1 'polypeptide(L)'
;MYPKSVIEQVVKSQRERLNKTDKGMWRKISGFERLSTHAFIVSGVRRCGKSTVLQQIDTASKEPSIYLNFEDPRLAGFDLSDFNRLQEIAEEAGINRYFFDEIQEIEGWESFIRFRLDENYRIFISGSNARILSKELGSKLTG
;
A
#
# COMPACT_ATOMS: atom_id res chain seq x y z
N MET A 1 7.12 -18.02 3.27
CA MET A 1 6.24 -17.94 2.08
C MET A 1 4.84 -18.37 2.45
N TYR A 2 3.85 -17.61 2.04
CA TYR A 2 2.43 -17.90 2.36
C TYR A 2 1.73 -18.49 1.16
N PRO A 3 0.82 -19.46 1.37
CA PRO A 3 -0.06 -19.87 0.29
C PRO A 3 -0.90 -18.69 -0.21
N LYS A 4 -1.21 -18.71 -1.49
CA LYS A 4 -2.02 -17.65 -2.10
C LYS A 4 -3.35 -17.47 -1.39
N SER A 5 -3.99 -18.56 -0.96
CA SER A 5 -5.28 -18.51 -0.27
C SER A 5 -5.19 -17.75 1.04
N VAL A 6 -4.07 -17.86 1.77
CA VAL A 6 -3.90 -17.14 3.03
C VAL A 6 -3.78 -15.64 2.75
N ILE A 7 -3.03 -15.26 1.73
CA ILE A 7 -2.88 -13.86 1.36
C ILE A 7 -4.23 -13.29 0.93
N GLU A 8 -5.01 -14.04 0.16
CA GLU A 8 -6.34 -13.61 -0.24
C GLU A 8 -7.25 -13.38 0.96
N GLN A 9 -7.19 -14.25 1.96
CA GLN A 9 -7.97 -14.09 3.18
C GLN A 9 -7.57 -12.81 3.94
N VAL A 10 -6.27 -12.53 4.03
CA VAL A 10 -5.80 -11.34 4.73
C VAL A 10 -6.23 -10.08 3.98
N VAL A 11 -6.09 -10.07 2.66
CA VAL A 11 -6.53 -8.95 1.83
C VAL A 11 -8.02 -8.68 2.05
N LYS A 12 -8.83 -9.73 2.00
CA LYS A 12 -10.28 -9.59 2.18
C LYS A 12 -10.63 -9.10 3.58
N SER A 13 -9.99 -9.68 4.59
CA SER A 13 -10.24 -9.33 5.98
C SER A 13 -9.87 -7.86 6.27
N GLN A 14 -8.75 -7.42 5.76
CA GLN A 14 -8.34 -6.02 5.94
C GLN A 14 -9.28 -5.07 5.22
N ARG A 15 -9.75 -5.43 4.03
CA ARG A 15 -10.71 -4.60 3.29
C ARG A 15 -12.03 -4.47 4.06
N GLU A 16 -12.52 -5.56 4.60
CA GLU A 16 -13.74 -5.53 5.41
C GLU A 16 -13.57 -4.63 6.63
N ARG A 17 -12.41 -4.70 7.28
CA ARG A 17 -12.12 -3.87 8.44
C ARG A 17 -12.09 -2.39 8.05
N LEU A 18 -11.49 -2.06 6.91
CA LEU A 18 -11.45 -0.69 6.41
C LEU A 18 -12.85 -0.14 6.18
N ASN A 19 -13.71 -0.95 5.60
CA ASN A 19 -15.07 -0.52 5.28
C ASN A 19 -15.89 -0.22 6.54
N LYS A 20 -15.53 -0.81 7.66
CA LYS A 20 -16.20 -0.60 8.94
C LYS A 20 -15.55 0.50 9.79
N THR A 21 -14.35 0.92 9.44
CA THR A 21 -13.60 1.87 10.25
C THR A 21 -13.99 3.29 9.89
N ASP A 22 -14.14 4.13 10.93
CA ASP A 22 -14.30 5.56 10.72
C ASP A 22 -13.01 6.13 10.15
N LYS A 23 -13.10 6.78 9.02
CA LYS A 23 -11.94 7.32 8.33
C LYS A 23 -11.50 8.68 8.85
N GLY A 24 -12.12 9.14 9.94
CA GLY A 24 -11.76 10.40 10.57
C GLY A 24 -12.12 11.60 9.70
N MET A 25 -11.50 12.72 10.02
CA MET A 25 -11.76 13.96 9.30
C MET A 25 -11.12 13.90 7.90
N TRP A 26 -11.91 14.22 6.89
CA TRP A 26 -11.41 14.27 5.52
C TRP A 26 -10.37 15.38 5.36
N ARG A 27 -9.27 15.03 4.73
CA ARG A 27 -8.26 15.99 4.31
C ARG A 27 -8.38 16.16 2.81
N LYS A 28 -8.20 17.38 2.36
CA LYS A 28 -8.20 17.66 0.92
C LYS A 28 -6.85 17.27 0.35
N ILE A 29 -6.82 16.18 -0.37
CA ILE A 29 -5.62 15.66 -0.98
C ILE A 29 -5.78 15.78 -2.49
N SER A 30 -4.78 16.39 -3.15
CA SER A 30 -4.85 16.60 -4.58
C SER A 30 -3.51 16.24 -5.22
N GLY A 31 -3.55 16.01 -6.52
CA GLY A 31 -2.35 15.75 -7.31
C GLY A 31 -1.89 14.30 -7.36
N PHE A 32 -2.50 13.43 -6.58
CA PHE A 32 -2.07 12.03 -6.56
C PHE A 32 -2.35 11.29 -7.88
N GLU A 33 -3.33 11.74 -8.65
CA GLU A 33 -3.63 11.14 -9.95
C GLU A 33 -2.51 11.36 -10.96
N ARG A 34 -1.65 12.32 -10.72
CA ARG A 34 -0.57 12.66 -11.65
C ARG A 34 0.68 11.80 -11.45
N LEU A 35 0.66 10.93 -10.45
CA LEU A 35 1.83 10.14 -10.09
C LEU A 35 1.79 8.75 -10.72
N SER A 36 1.53 8.68 -12.02
CA SER A 36 1.37 7.40 -12.72
C SER A 36 2.68 6.60 -12.82
N THR A 37 3.83 7.29 -12.79
CA THR A 37 5.13 6.62 -12.90
C THR A 37 5.93 6.64 -11.60
N HIS A 38 5.33 7.15 -10.52
CA HIS A 38 6.00 7.28 -9.23
C HIS A 38 5.09 6.76 -8.13
N ALA A 39 5.71 6.25 -7.07
CA ALA A 39 4.97 5.87 -5.88
C ALA A 39 4.59 7.14 -5.09
N PHE A 40 3.38 7.13 -4.53
CA PHE A 40 2.93 8.17 -3.63
C PHE A 40 3.32 7.74 -2.22
N ILE A 41 4.15 8.51 -1.54
CA ILE A 41 4.70 8.11 -0.25
C ILE A 41 4.21 9.06 0.84
N VAL A 42 3.60 8.47 1.88
CA VAL A 42 3.22 9.20 3.09
C VAL A 42 4.12 8.72 4.21
N SER A 43 4.89 9.63 4.78
CA SER A 43 5.82 9.27 5.85
C SER A 43 5.52 10.06 7.11
N GLY A 44 6.00 9.55 8.23
CA GLY A 44 5.80 10.19 9.51
C GLY A 44 5.89 9.16 10.63
N VAL A 45 5.78 9.62 11.86
CA VAL A 45 5.81 8.71 13.00
C VAL A 45 4.53 7.88 13.04
N ARG A 46 4.58 6.76 13.74
CA ARG A 46 3.41 5.91 13.93
C ARG A 46 2.28 6.73 14.55
N ARG A 47 1.06 6.41 14.12
CA ARG A 47 -0.15 7.04 14.63
C ARG A 47 -0.29 8.52 14.32
N CYS A 48 0.41 9.01 13.31
CA CYS A 48 0.28 10.40 12.89
C CYS A 48 -0.77 10.60 11.79
N GLY A 49 -1.56 9.57 11.49
CA GLY A 49 -2.63 9.67 10.50
C GLY A 49 -2.27 9.17 9.11
N LYS A 50 -1.13 8.50 8.94
CA LYS A 50 -0.71 8.00 7.63
C LYS A 50 -1.72 7.02 7.04
N SER A 51 -2.18 6.08 7.85
CA SER A 51 -3.16 5.09 7.40
C SER A 51 -4.46 5.74 6.98
N THR A 52 -4.88 6.77 7.72
CA THR A 52 -6.09 7.52 7.38
C THR A 52 -5.95 8.19 6.01
N VAL A 53 -4.78 8.76 5.72
CA VAL A 53 -4.53 9.39 4.43
C VAL A 53 -4.66 8.37 3.30
N LEU A 54 -4.02 7.20 3.45
CA LEU A 54 -4.11 6.16 2.43
C LEU A 54 -5.55 5.70 2.23
N GLN A 55 -6.28 5.51 3.32
CA GLN A 55 -7.67 5.07 3.23
C GLN A 55 -8.55 6.10 2.53
N GLN A 56 -8.30 7.38 2.77
CA GLN A 56 -9.07 8.45 2.13
C GLN A 56 -8.80 8.49 0.63
N ILE A 57 -7.55 8.32 0.22
CA ILE A 57 -7.20 8.29 -1.19
C ILE A 57 -7.88 7.10 -1.88
N ASP A 58 -7.82 5.95 -1.23
CA ASP A 58 -8.43 4.74 -1.76
C ASP A 58 -9.94 4.90 -1.95
N THR A 59 -10.60 5.43 -0.94
CA THR A 59 -12.05 5.65 -0.98
C THR A 59 -12.44 6.66 -2.05
N ALA A 60 -11.67 7.73 -2.18
CA ALA A 60 -11.98 8.80 -3.12
C ALA A 60 -11.90 8.36 -4.57
N SER A 61 -11.01 7.43 -4.88
CA SER A 61 -10.77 7.00 -6.26
C SER A 61 -11.90 6.15 -6.83
N LYS A 62 -12.60 5.41 -5.98
CA LYS A 62 -13.66 4.47 -6.36
C LYS A 62 -13.22 3.37 -7.33
N GLU A 63 -11.92 3.23 -7.53
CA GLU A 63 -11.38 2.16 -8.37
C GLU A 63 -10.95 0.99 -7.49
N PRO A 64 -10.96 -0.24 -8.02
CA PRO A 64 -10.53 -1.38 -7.23
C PRO A 64 -9.06 -1.27 -6.86
N SER A 65 -8.73 -1.70 -5.66
CA SER A 65 -7.37 -1.64 -5.15
C SER A 65 -7.13 -2.77 -4.17
N ILE A 66 -5.84 -3.03 -3.91
CA ILE A 66 -5.44 -3.93 -2.83
C ILE A 66 -4.82 -3.08 -1.73
N TYR A 67 -5.34 -3.21 -0.53
CA TYR A 67 -4.82 -2.54 0.66
C TYR A 67 -4.24 -3.58 1.60
N LEU A 68 -2.99 -3.42 1.99
CA LEU A 68 -2.35 -4.29 2.98
C LEU A 68 -1.59 -3.46 4.00
N ASN A 69 -1.84 -3.76 5.27
CA ASN A 69 -1.08 -3.22 6.38
C ASN A 69 -0.11 -4.32 6.84
N PHE A 70 1.18 -4.07 6.67
CA PHE A 70 2.20 -5.08 6.97
C PHE A 70 2.52 -5.20 8.45
N GLU A 71 1.87 -4.40 9.30
CA GLU A 71 1.95 -4.63 10.75
C GLU A 71 1.00 -5.72 11.22
N ASP A 72 0.12 -6.21 10.35
CA ASP A 72 -0.81 -7.29 10.69
C ASP A 72 -0.01 -8.53 11.06
N PRO A 73 -0.23 -9.10 12.26
CA PRO A 73 0.52 -10.30 12.69
C PRO A 73 0.37 -11.48 11.74
N ARG A 74 -0.73 -11.55 10.99
CA ARG A 74 -0.93 -12.62 10.02
C ARG A 74 0.04 -12.53 8.85
N LEU A 75 0.70 -11.38 8.67
CA LEU A 75 1.69 -11.18 7.62
C LEU A 75 3.13 -11.22 8.16
N ALA A 76 3.32 -11.65 9.40
CA ALA A 76 4.65 -11.83 9.95
C ALA A 76 5.40 -12.87 9.09
N GLY A 77 6.59 -12.50 8.63
CA GLY A 77 7.34 -13.39 7.73
C GLY A 77 7.02 -13.23 6.25
N PHE A 78 6.12 -12.30 5.92
CA PHE A 78 5.88 -11.97 4.50
C PHE A 78 7.20 -11.53 3.86
N ASP A 79 7.50 -12.06 2.68
CA ASP A 79 8.76 -11.77 2.01
C ASP A 79 8.52 -11.46 0.52
N LEU A 80 9.62 -11.24 -0.20
CA LEU A 80 9.52 -10.89 -1.62
C LEU A 80 8.80 -11.95 -2.45
N SER A 81 8.92 -13.21 -2.08
CA SER A 81 8.22 -14.26 -2.82
C SER A 81 6.70 -14.16 -2.65
N ASP A 82 6.25 -13.62 -1.53
CA ASP A 82 4.82 -13.45 -1.30
C ASP A 82 4.23 -12.31 -2.12
N PHE A 83 5.05 -11.34 -2.51
CA PHE A 83 4.60 -10.31 -3.45
C PHE A 83 4.19 -10.92 -4.79
N ASN A 84 4.83 -12.01 -5.22
CA ASN A 84 4.44 -12.68 -6.45
C ASN A 84 3.03 -13.25 -6.36
N ARG A 85 2.67 -13.78 -5.18
CA ARG A 85 1.31 -14.26 -4.94
C ARG A 85 0.31 -13.12 -4.95
N LEU A 86 0.69 -12.00 -4.34
CA LEU A 86 -0.15 -10.81 -4.33
C LEU A 86 -0.37 -10.30 -5.75
N GLN A 87 0.69 -10.33 -6.57
CA GLN A 87 0.57 -9.93 -7.97
C GLN A 87 -0.41 -10.82 -8.74
N GLU A 88 -0.38 -12.12 -8.50
CA GLU A 88 -1.35 -13.03 -9.12
C GLU A 88 -2.78 -12.67 -8.75
N ILE A 89 -2.99 -12.35 -7.47
CA ILE A 89 -4.32 -11.94 -6.99
C ILE A 89 -4.78 -10.66 -7.71
N ALA A 90 -3.89 -9.68 -7.84
CA ALA A 90 -4.22 -8.43 -8.50
C ALA A 90 -4.55 -8.64 -9.98
N GLU A 91 -3.77 -9.46 -10.67
CA GLU A 91 -3.98 -9.72 -12.09
C GLU A 91 -5.31 -10.45 -12.33
N GLU A 92 -5.62 -11.44 -11.51
CA GLU A 92 -6.87 -12.17 -11.63
C GLU A 92 -8.09 -11.29 -11.40
N ALA A 93 -7.96 -10.31 -10.50
CA ALA A 93 -9.05 -9.41 -10.17
C ALA A 93 -9.09 -8.16 -11.05
N GLY A 94 -8.11 -7.98 -11.94
CA GLY A 94 -8.04 -6.78 -12.76
C GLY A 94 -7.69 -5.53 -11.98
N ILE A 95 -6.94 -5.66 -10.91
CA ILE A 95 -6.56 -4.56 -10.03
C ILE A 95 -5.15 -4.09 -10.38
N ASN A 96 -4.98 -2.77 -10.55
CA ASN A 96 -3.67 -2.19 -10.83
C ASN A 96 -3.27 -1.12 -9.81
N ARG A 97 -3.89 -1.12 -8.63
CA ARG A 97 -3.62 -0.14 -7.59
C ARG A 97 -3.29 -0.86 -6.30
N TYR A 98 -2.20 -0.45 -5.67
CA TYR A 98 -1.78 -1.00 -4.39
C TYR A 98 -1.69 0.10 -3.34
N PHE A 99 -2.17 -0.20 -2.14
CA PHE A 99 -2.00 0.64 -0.95
C PHE A 99 -1.29 -0.20 0.08
N PHE A 100 -0.04 0.13 0.37
CA PHE A 100 0.79 -0.62 1.32
C PHE A 100 1.09 0.26 2.53
N ASP A 101 0.54 -0.14 3.66
CA ASP A 101 0.72 0.58 4.92
C ASP A 101 1.86 -0.07 5.70
N GLU A 102 2.78 0.75 6.22
CA GLU A 102 3.96 0.30 6.96
C GLU A 102 4.83 -0.66 6.14
N ILE A 103 5.15 -0.24 4.91
CA ILE A 103 5.87 -1.10 3.95
C ILE A 103 7.30 -1.43 4.42
N GLN A 104 7.90 -0.62 5.31
CA GLN A 104 9.27 -0.86 5.76
C GLN A 104 9.41 -2.17 6.54
N GLU A 105 8.30 -2.78 6.95
CA GLU A 105 8.35 -4.08 7.60
C GLU A 105 8.84 -5.20 6.68
N ILE A 106 8.85 -4.97 5.38
CA ILE A 106 9.22 -5.98 4.39
C ILE A 106 10.59 -5.64 3.82
N GLU A 107 11.57 -6.51 4.03
CA GLU A 107 12.89 -6.31 3.48
C GLU A 107 12.86 -6.43 1.96
N GLY A 108 13.52 -5.50 1.27
CA GLY A 108 13.60 -5.53 -0.19
C GLY A 108 12.37 -5.01 -0.91
N TRP A 109 11.45 -4.39 -0.20
CA TRP A 109 10.20 -3.93 -0.79
C TRP A 109 10.40 -2.98 -1.97
N GLU A 110 11.51 -2.22 -1.99
CA GLU A 110 11.76 -1.22 -3.02
C GLU A 110 11.83 -1.84 -4.41
N SER A 111 12.44 -3.02 -4.52
CA SER A 111 12.58 -3.67 -5.83
C SER A 111 11.24 -4.09 -6.41
N PHE A 112 10.33 -4.58 -5.58
CA PHE A 112 8.99 -4.92 -6.03
C PHE A 112 8.24 -3.68 -6.51
N ILE A 113 8.32 -2.60 -5.72
CA ILE A 113 7.61 -1.35 -6.05
C ILE A 113 8.11 -0.81 -7.40
N ARG A 114 9.41 -0.72 -7.59
CA ARG A 114 9.97 -0.23 -8.85
C ARG A 114 9.52 -1.05 -10.04
N PHE A 115 9.54 -2.36 -9.87
CA PHE A 115 9.13 -3.26 -10.95
C PHE A 115 7.67 -3.01 -11.34
N ARG A 116 6.80 -2.87 -10.35
CA ARG A 116 5.37 -2.67 -10.62
C ARG A 116 5.09 -1.28 -11.19
N LEU A 117 5.81 -0.26 -10.76
CA LEU A 117 5.68 1.06 -11.35
C LEU A 117 6.00 1.04 -12.84
N ASP A 118 7.03 0.30 -13.22
CA ASP A 118 7.40 0.16 -14.64
C ASP A 118 6.30 -0.53 -15.44
N GLU A 119 5.44 -1.27 -14.78
CA GLU A 119 4.31 -1.94 -15.43
C GLU A 119 3.01 -1.13 -15.33
N ASN A 120 3.12 0.15 -15.02
CA ASN A 120 1.99 1.08 -14.94
C ASN A 120 1.04 0.82 -13.77
N TYR A 121 1.52 0.18 -12.73
CA TYR A 121 0.74 0.07 -11.49
C TYR A 121 0.80 1.38 -10.73
N ARG A 122 -0.28 1.71 -10.06
CA ARG A 122 -0.33 2.88 -9.19
C ARG A 122 -0.13 2.42 -7.77
N ILE A 123 0.85 2.99 -7.08
CA ILE A 123 1.28 2.49 -5.78
C ILE A 123 1.33 3.62 -4.77
N PHE A 124 0.67 3.39 -3.64
CA PHE A 124 0.59 4.33 -2.54
C PHE A 124 1.13 3.62 -1.31
N ILE A 125 2.13 4.19 -0.66
CA ILE A 125 2.77 3.53 0.48
C ILE A 125 2.86 4.47 1.67
N SER A 126 2.93 3.88 2.85
CA SER A 126 3.26 4.61 4.05
C SER A 126 4.41 3.94 4.77
N GLY A 127 5.10 4.69 5.60
CA GLY A 127 6.13 4.14 6.47
C GLY A 127 6.44 5.06 7.61
N SER A 128 6.86 4.46 8.72
CA SER A 128 7.24 5.18 9.94
C SER A 128 8.73 5.43 10.03
N ASN A 129 9.51 4.81 9.14
CA ASN A 129 10.96 4.89 9.15
C ASN A 129 11.42 6.02 8.23
N ALA A 130 12.23 6.92 8.75
CA ALA A 130 12.78 8.03 7.97
C ALA A 130 13.57 7.56 6.74
N ARG A 131 14.06 6.33 6.75
CA ARG A 131 14.79 5.77 5.61
C ARG A 131 13.96 5.70 4.35
N ILE A 132 12.65 5.63 4.47
CA ILE A 132 11.77 5.63 3.30
C ILE A 132 11.98 6.90 2.50
N LEU A 133 12.25 8.00 3.18
CA LEU A 133 12.44 9.30 2.53
C LEU A 133 13.72 9.37 1.71
N SER A 134 14.68 8.52 1.99
CA SER A 134 15.96 8.50 1.26
C SER A 134 15.94 7.58 0.05
N LYS A 135 14.87 6.84 -0.15
CA LYS A 135 14.75 5.96 -1.31
C LYS A 135 14.30 6.74 -2.54
N GLU A 136 14.86 6.38 -3.68
CA GLU A 136 14.56 7.09 -4.93
C GLU A 136 13.39 6.44 -5.64
N LEU A 137 12.19 6.58 -5.07
CA LEU A 137 10.99 5.97 -5.63
C LEU A 137 10.04 6.96 -6.28
N GLY A 138 10.38 8.23 -6.26
CA GLY A 138 9.56 9.24 -6.87
C GLY A 138 9.04 10.27 -5.88
N SER A 139 7.85 10.79 -6.13
CA SER A 139 7.27 11.84 -5.29
C SER A 139 6.87 11.33 -3.93
N LYS A 140 7.00 12.17 -2.93
CA LYS A 140 6.65 11.84 -1.55
C LYS A 140 5.90 12.99 -0.91
N LEU A 141 5.01 12.64 0.03
CA LEU A 141 4.36 13.61 0.89
C LEU A 141 4.68 13.27 2.33
N THR A 142 4.92 14.30 3.11
CA THR A 142 5.14 14.17 4.55
C THR A 142 3.83 14.50 5.24
N GLY A 143 3.32 13.55 5.97
CA GLY A 143 2.02 13.70 6.63
C GLY A 143 2.11 14.16 8.05
#